data_cbf1eb4496a4a7e130dca257695ac1a0
#
_entry.id   cbf1eb4496a4a7e130dca257695ac1a0
#
_cell.length_a   1.000
_cell.length_b   1.000
_cell.length_c   1.000
_cell.angle_alpha   90.00
_cell.angle_beta   90.00
_cell.angle_gamma   90.00
#
_symmetry.space_group_name_H-M   'P 1'
#
loop_
_entity.id
_entity.type
_entity.pdbx_description
1 polymer ?
#
loop_
_entity_poly.entity_id
_entity_poly.type
_entity_poly.pdbx_seq_one_letter_code
_entity_poly.pdbx_strand_id
1 'polypeptide(L)'
;MASLDLITIGRASVDLYGAQIGGRLEDMGSFDKYIGGSPTNIACGTSRLGLRSAVITGVGDEHMGRFIIEQLQREGVETSGVKIDPDRLTALVLLGIRDEEQFPLIFYRENCADMGLCEDDIDPDFIRSARAVVATGTHLSNPQVEAATIKALNIARDTGLQTALDIDYRPNLWGVAGHGDGESRFVESDAVTQKLQSTLHLFDLIVGTEEEFHIAGGSTNTIEALRAVRGVSAATLVCKRGAAGAVAFTSDIPDSLDEGEAGPGFPIEVFNVLGAGDGFMSGLL
;
A
#
# COMPACT_ATOMS: atom_id res chain seq x y z
N MET A 1 -15.23 19.13 -14.15
CA MET A 1 -14.98 17.68 -14.29
C MET A 1 -13.65 17.41 -13.63
N ALA A 2 -13.51 16.29 -12.89
CA ALA A 2 -12.24 15.91 -12.27
C ALA A 2 -11.15 15.78 -13.33
N SER A 3 -9.95 16.32 -13.07
CA SER A 3 -8.80 16.25 -13.97
C SER A 3 -8.04 14.92 -13.80
N LEU A 4 -8.12 14.33 -12.59
CA LEU A 4 -7.54 13.05 -12.24
C LEU A 4 -8.64 12.01 -11.99
N ASP A 5 -8.34 10.76 -12.24
CA ASP A 5 -9.21 9.65 -11.87
C ASP A 5 -8.86 9.15 -10.46
N LEU A 6 -7.56 9.17 -10.10
CA LEU A 6 -7.04 8.59 -8.87
C LEU A 6 -5.89 9.42 -8.30
N ILE A 7 -5.89 9.60 -6.97
CA ILE A 7 -4.71 10.01 -6.20
C ILE A 7 -4.38 8.89 -5.21
N THR A 8 -3.17 8.37 -5.24
CA THR A 8 -2.66 7.49 -4.19
C THR A 8 -1.90 8.32 -3.16
N ILE A 9 -1.97 7.95 -1.87
CA ILE A 9 -1.22 8.59 -0.80
C ILE A 9 -0.47 7.54 0.02
N GLY A 10 0.82 7.74 0.21
CA GLY A 10 1.59 6.84 1.06
C GLY A 10 3.09 6.88 0.78
N ARG A 11 3.76 5.77 1.12
CA ARG A 11 5.21 5.64 1.05
C ARG A 11 5.74 5.55 -0.39
N ALA A 12 6.96 6.06 -0.55
CA ALA A 12 7.77 5.84 -1.74
C ALA A 12 9.15 5.35 -1.33
N SER A 13 9.73 4.45 -2.10
CA SER A 13 11.09 3.95 -1.91
C SER A 13 11.79 3.66 -3.22
N VAL A 14 13.11 3.55 -3.18
CA VAL A 14 13.87 2.86 -4.20
C VAL A 14 14.11 1.44 -3.74
N ASP A 15 13.67 0.48 -4.53
CA ASP A 15 13.85 -0.92 -4.25
C ASP A 15 15.06 -1.44 -5.03
N LEU A 16 16.02 -1.99 -4.31
CA LEU A 16 17.26 -2.58 -4.83
C LEU A 16 17.15 -4.10 -4.78
N TYR A 17 16.87 -4.69 -5.93
CA TYR A 17 16.73 -6.14 -6.10
C TYR A 17 18.09 -6.78 -6.35
N GLY A 18 18.50 -7.73 -5.51
CA GLY A 18 19.70 -8.51 -5.73
C GLY A 18 19.65 -9.24 -7.07
N ALA A 19 20.67 -9.03 -7.90
CA ALA A 19 20.70 -9.58 -9.25
C ALA A 19 21.03 -11.10 -9.29
N GLN A 20 21.55 -11.64 -8.20
CA GLN A 20 21.89 -13.08 -8.08
C GLN A 20 20.71 -13.86 -7.45
N ILE A 21 19.77 -14.29 -8.30
CA ILE A 21 18.61 -15.08 -7.87
C ILE A 21 19.06 -16.39 -7.22
N GLY A 22 18.45 -16.76 -6.10
CA GLY A 22 18.82 -17.93 -5.29
C GLY A 22 19.95 -17.69 -4.30
N GLY A 23 20.64 -16.56 -4.37
CA GLY A 23 21.68 -16.17 -3.42
C GLY A 23 21.14 -15.58 -2.12
N ARG A 24 21.96 -15.63 -1.05
CA ARG A 24 21.65 -14.89 0.19
C ARG A 24 21.86 -13.39 -0.04
N LEU A 25 21.11 -12.56 0.65
CA LEU A 25 21.21 -11.10 0.50
C LEU A 25 22.63 -10.58 0.81
N GLU A 26 23.32 -11.20 1.78
CA GLU A 26 24.70 -10.90 2.16
C GLU A 26 25.73 -11.16 1.06
N ASP A 27 25.41 -12.03 0.12
CA ASP A 27 26.31 -12.46 -0.96
C ASP A 27 26.02 -11.72 -2.29
N MET A 28 25.08 -10.77 -2.30
CA MET A 28 24.72 -10.02 -3.50
C MET A 28 25.86 -9.10 -3.96
N GLY A 29 26.35 -9.33 -5.17
CA GLY A 29 27.42 -8.53 -5.77
C GLY A 29 26.93 -7.32 -6.57
N SER A 30 25.63 -7.30 -6.92
CA SER A 30 25.00 -6.21 -7.68
C SER A 30 23.48 -6.18 -7.44
N PHE A 31 22.87 -5.03 -7.73
CA PHE A 31 21.45 -4.80 -7.54
C PHE A 31 20.87 -4.08 -8.73
N ASP A 32 19.67 -4.49 -9.14
CA ASP A 32 18.84 -3.74 -10.07
C ASP A 32 17.92 -2.79 -9.31
N LYS A 33 17.72 -1.59 -9.88
CA LYS A 33 17.00 -0.51 -9.21
C LYS A 33 15.60 -0.33 -9.78
N TYR A 34 14.61 -0.33 -8.91
CA TYR A 34 13.21 -0.12 -9.23
C TYR A 34 12.57 0.93 -8.32
N ILE A 35 11.43 1.47 -8.75
CA ILE A 35 10.56 2.22 -7.86
C ILE A 35 9.84 1.25 -6.94
N GLY A 36 9.68 1.62 -5.66
CA GLY A 36 8.99 0.84 -4.65
C GLY A 36 8.02 1.67 -3.85
N GLY A 37 7.24 0.98 -3.04
CA GLY A 37 6.14 1.57 -2.27
C GLY A 37 4.78 1.25 -2.90
N SER A 38 3.88 0.64 -2.12
CA SER A 38 2.56 0.27 -2.61
C SER A 38 1.82 1.43 -3.29
N PRO A 39 1.75 2.66 -2.74
CA PRO A 39 1.06 3.76 -3.41
C PRO A 39 1.66 4.15 -4.76
N THR A 40 2.99 4.15 -4.87
CA THR A 40 3.68 4.46 -6.14
C THR A 40 3.46 3.36 -7.18
N ASN A 41 3.49 2.10 -6.75
CA ASN A 41 3.22 0.95 -7.61
C ASN A 41 1.76 0.96 -8.12
N ILE A 42 0.80 1.26 -7.25
CA ILE A 42 -0.62 1.39 -7.63
C ILE A 42 -0.80 2.55 -8.60
N ALA A 43 -0.18 3.72 -8.36
CA ALA A 43 -0.26 4.86 -9.27
C ALA A 43 0.31 4.52 -10.66
N CYS A 44 1.46 3.85 -10.73
CA CYS A 44 2.05 3.38 -11.99
C CYS A 44 1.16 2.34 -12.68
N GLY A 45 0.66 1.35 -11.93
CA GLY A 45 -0.18 0.29 -12.46
C GLY A 45 -1.49 0.82 -13.05
N THR A 46 -2.18 1.69 -12.31
CA THR A 46 -3.42 2.33 -12.80
C THR A 46 -3.18 3.27 -13.98
N SER A 47 -2.04 3.99 -14.00
CA SER A 47 -1.65 4.80 -15.15
C SER A 47 -1.43 3.95 -16.41
N ARG A 48 -0.73 2.81 -16.29
CA ARG A 48 -0.54 1.85 -17.38
C ARG A 48 -1.87 1.26 -17.89
N LEU A 49 -2.87 1.15 -17.03
CA LEU A 49 -4.23 0.71 -17.37
C LEU A 49 -5.11 1.84 -17.94
N GLY A 50 -4.59 3.06 -18.04
CA GLY A 50 -5.24 4.18 -18.72
C GLY A 50 -5.94 5.18 -17.81
N LEU A 51 -5.81 5.08 -16.50
CA LEU A 51 -6.30 6.08 -15.56
C LEU A 51 -5.32 7.27 -15.48
N ARG A 52 -5.86 8.47 -15.25
CA ARG A 52 -5.08 9.66 -14.92
C ARG A 52 -4.76 9.63 -13.45
N SER A 53 -3.62 9.06 -13.12
CA SER A 53 -3.18 8.77 -11.76
C SER A 53 -2.19 9.80 -11.25
N ALA A 54 -2.25 10.08 -9.94
CA ALA A 54 -1.31 10.92 -9.23
C ALA A 54 -0.86 10.27 -7.93
N VAL A 55 0.21 10.77 -7.33
CA VAL A 55 0.69 10.31 -6.03
C VAL A 55 1.02 11.46 -5.11
N ILE A 56 0.63 11.33 -3.83
CA ILE A 56 1.08 12.17 -2.71
C ILE A 56 2.06 11.35 -1.89
N THR A 57 3.31 11.80 -1.84
CA THR A 57 4.40 11.16 -1.10
C THR A 57 5.52 12.16 -0.83
N GLY A 58 6.57 11.74 -0.11
CA GLY A 58 7.79 12.52 0.09
C GLY A 58 9.01 11.80 -0.46
N VAL A 59 9.92 12.55 -1.09
CA VAL A 59 11.22 12.09 -1.55
C VAL A 59 12.30 13.07 -1.13
N GLY A 60 13.55 12.61 -0.96
CA GLY A 60 14.68 13.48 -0.63
C GLY A 60 15.13 14.33 -1.81
N ASP A 61 15.74 15.49 -1.53
CA ASP A 61 16.40 16.30 -2.56
C ASP A 61 17.78 15.74 -2.93
N GLU A 62 17.76 14.50 -3.43
CA GLU A 62 18.98 13.78 -3.84
C GLU A 62 18.67 12.83 -5.02
N HIS A 63 19.69 12.05 -5.45
CA HIS A 63 19.63 11.26 -6.68
C HIS A 63 18.50 10.21 -6.69
N MET A 64 18.19 9.60 -5.53
CA MET A 64 17.15 8.58 -5.46
C MET A 64 15.75 9.22 -5.47
N GLY A 65 15.58 10.40 -4.87
CA GLY A 65 14.34 11.17 -4.97
C GLY A 65 14.06 11.61 -6.41
N ARG A 66 15.08 12.14 -7.11
CA ARG A 66 14.96 12.46 -8.53
C ARG A 66 14.64 11.25 -9.39
N PHE A 67 15.24 10.08 -9.09
CA PHE A 67 14.92 8.83 -9.79
C PHE A 67 13.44 8.47 -9.65
N ILE A 68 12.87 8.55 -8.43
CA ILE A 68 11.45 8.26 -8.21
C ILE A 68 10.56 9.20 -9.03
N ILE A 69 10.81 10.52 -8.97
CA ILE A 69 10.03 11.51 -9.72
C ILE A 69 10.09 11.24 -11.22
N GLU A 70 11.30 11.07 -11.78
CA GLU A 70 11.48 10.78 -13.19
C GLU A 70 10.81 9.48 -13.62
N GLN A 71 10.86 8.45 -12.79
CA GLN A 71 10.22 7.17 -13.09
C GLN A 71 8.69 7.30 -13.07
N LEU A 72 8.12 7.97 -12.07
CA LEU A 72 6.69 8.27 -12.01
C LEU A 72 6.23 9.04 -13.26
N GLN A 73 6.98 10.06 -13.67
CA GLN A 73 6.68 10.85 -14.88
C GLN A 73 6.76 10.01 -16.15
N ARG A 74 7.72 9.09 -16.26
CA ARG A 74 7.81 8.14 -17.40
C ARG A 74 6.62 7.20 -17.47
N GLU A 75 6.06 6.83 -16.32
CA GLU A 75 4.84 6.03 -16.21
C GLU A 75 3.56 6.84 -16.43
N GLY A 76 3.66 8.16 -16.65
CA GLY A 76 2.51 9.04 -16.86
C GLY A 76 1.77 9.43 -15.59
N VAL A 77 2.38 9.24 -14.42
CA VAL A 77 1.82 9.63 -13.13
C VAL A 77 2.06 11.12 -12.88
N GLU A 78 1.03 11.84 -12.45
CA GLU A 78 1.13 13.24 -12.02
C GLU A 78 1.89 13.34 -10.70
N THR A 79 2.95 14.16 -10.67
CA THR A 79 3.91 14.25 -9.57
C THR A 79 3.84 15.57 -8.79
N SER A 80 2.87 16.45 -9.04
CA SER A 80 2.73 17.72 -8.31
C SER A 80 2.42 17.54 -6.82
N GLY A 81 1.90 16.37 -6.42
CA GLY A 81 1.71 15.97 -5.03
C GLY A 81 2.96 15.39 -4.35
N VAL A 82 4.10 15.31 -5.04
CA VAL A 82 5.33 14.77 -4.46
C VAL A 82 6.10 15.89 -3.76
N LYS A 83 6.21 15.78 -2.43
CA LYS A 83 7.03 16.67 -1.62
C LYS A 83 8.52 16.34 -1.80
N ILE A 84 9.34 17.35 -2.07
CA ILE A 84 10.80 17.24 -2.03
C ILE A 84 11.27 17.71 -0.65
N ASP A 85 11.85 16.83 0.14
CA ASP A 85 12.34 17.10 1.48
C ASP A 85 13.86 17.34 1.44
N PRO A 86 14.35 18.56 1.77
CA PRO A 86 15.78 18.86 1.71
C PRO A 86 16.59 18.26 2.86
N ASP A 87 15.91 17.83 3.94
CA ASP A 87 16.56 17.41 5.18
C ASP A 87 16.54 15.88 5.36
N ARG A 88 15.72 15.15 4.60
CA ARG A 88 15.56 13.71 4.70
C ARG A 88 15.97 13.02 3.42
N LEU A 89 16.49 11.79 3.56
CA LEU A 89 16.80 10.94 2.42
C LEU A 89 15.55 10.19 1.93
N THR A 90 15.56 9.81 0.68
CA THR A 90 14.59 8.87 0.10
C THR A 90 14.77 7.49 0.73
N ALA A 91 13.66 6.82 1.05
CA ALA A 91 13.69 5.46 1.58
C ALA A 91 14.28 4.46 0.57
N LEU A 92 15.02 3.47 1.09
CA LEU A 92 15.55 2.36 0.31
C LEU A 92 15.02 1.04 0.88
N VAL A 93 14.82 0.07 -0.01
CA VAL A 93 14.58 -1.32 0.36
C VAL A 93 15.60 -2.18 -0.36
N LEU A 94 16.38 -2.96 0.37
CA LEU A 94 17.21 -4.00 -0.20
C LEU A 94 16.46 -5.31 -0.11
N LEU A 95 16.41 -6.06 -1.22
CA LEU A 95 15.73 -7.33 -1.25
C LEU A 95 16.41 -8.33 -2.19
N GLY A 96 16.28 -9.59 -1.84
CA GLY A 96 16.72 -10.70 -2.65
C GLY A 96 15.53 -11.57 -3.07
N ILE A 97 15.68 -12.30 -4.14
CA ILE A 97 14.79 -13.40 -4.53
C ILE A 97 15.56 -14.67 -4.28
N ARG A 98 15.24 -15.40 -3.21
CA ARG A 98 15.90 -16.64 -2.86
C ARG A 98 15.25 -17.83 -3.56
N ASP A 99 13.93 -17.89 -3.50
CA ASP A 99 13.08 -18.85 -4.18
C ASP A 99 11.67 -18.27 -4.38
N GLU A 100 10.68 -19.07 -4.72
CA GLU A 100 9.30 -18.65 -4.95
C GLU A 100 8.59 -18.13 -3.67
N GLU A 101 9.09 -18.50 -2.48
CA GLU A 101 8.46 -18.21 -1.18
C GLU A 101 9.29 -17.27 -0.30
N GLN A 102 10.62 -17.20 -0.50
CA GLN A 102 11.55 -16.49 0.36
C GLN A 102 12.13 -15.25 -0.34
N PHE A 103 11.82 -14.11 0.22
CA PHE A 103 12.23 -12.78 -0.29
C PHE A 103 12.85 -11.97 0.85
N PRO A 104 14.10 -12.27 1.27
CA PRO A 104 14.76 -11.50 2.32
C PRO A 104 14.80 -10.03 1.94
N LEU A 105 14.33 -9.18 2.86
CA LEU A 105 14.28 -7.75 2.60
C LEU A 105 14.58 -6.94 3.87
N ILE A 106 15.19 -5.77 3.66
CA ILE A 106 15.53 -4.83 4.72
C ILE A 106 15.01 -3.45 4.31
N PHE A 107 14.22 -2.84 5.18
CA PHE A 107 13.75 -1.47 4.99
C PHE A 107 14.72 -0.47 5.64
N TYR A 108 15.34 0.39 4.82
CA TYR A 108 16.07 1.58 5.26
C TYR A 108 15.12 2.77 5.17
N ARG A 109 14.18 2.89 6.11
CA ARG A 109 13.10 3.87 6.06
C ARG A 109 12.99 4.72 7.34
N GLU A 110 13.92 4.62 8.27
CA GLU A 110 13.90 5.43 9.48
C GLU A 110 14.08 6.92 9.14
N ASN A 111 13.10 7.74 9.54
CA ASN A 111 13.09 9.18 9.30
C ASN A 111 13.34 9.59 7.83
N CYS A 112 12.92 8.77 6.87
CA CYS A 112 13.03 9.10 5.46
C CYS A 112 11.97 10.13 5.02
N ALA A 113 12.13 10.67 3.82
CA ALA A 113 11.35 11.79 3.33
C ALA A 113 9.84 11.54 3.27
N ASP A 114 9.41 10.32 2.93
CA ASP A 114 8.00 9.93 2.93
C ASP A 114 7.38 9.95 4.33
N MET A 115 8.17 9.77 5.40
CA MET A 115 7.74 9.93 6.78
C MET A 115 7.70 11.38 7.25
N GLY A 116 8.20 12.31 6.44
CA GLY A 116 8.16 13.75 6.67
C GLY A 116 6.88 14.42 6.16
N LEU A 117 6.00 13.67 5.49
CA LEU A 117 4.72 14.20 5.02
C LEU A 117 3.85 14.61 6.21
N CYS A 118 3.25 15.81 6.15
CA CYS A 118 2.41 16.35 7.21
C CYS A 118 1.13 16.97 6.63
N GLU A 119 0.22 17.40 7.49
CA GLU A 119 -1.07 17.99 7.09
C GLU A 119 -0.92 19.22 6.20
N ASP A 120 0.12 20.03 6.39
CA ASP A 120 0.36 21.23 5.58
C ASP A 120 0.75 20.91 4.14
N ASP A 121 1.23 19.71 3.88
CA ASP A 121 1.58 19.23 2.54
C ASP A 121 0.34 18.76 1.74
N ILE A 122 -0.83 18.68 2.37
CA ILE A 122 -2.08 18.24 1.72
C ILE A 122 -2.82 19.45 1.19
N ASP A 123 -2.74 19.64 -0.12
CA ASP A 123 -3.50 20.67 -0.85
C ASP A 123 -4.94 20.17 -1.10
N PRO A 124 -5.95 20.86 -0.50
CA PRO A 124 -7.35 20.48 -0.70
C PRO A 124 -7.82 20.55 -2.16
N ASP A 125 -7.29 21.48 -2.96
CA ASP A 125 -7.71 21.63 -4.35
C ASP A 125 -7.10 20.52 -5.22
N PHE A 126 -5.90 20.06 -4.89
CA PHE A 126 -5.33 18.87 -5.51
C PHE A 126 -6.17 17.62 -5.22
N ILE A 127 -6.57 17.39 -3.96
CA ILE A 127 -7.46 16.28 -3.62
C ILE A 127 -8.78 16.36 -4.42
N ARG A 128 -9.42 17.54 -4.44
CA ARG A 128 -10.69 17.76 -5.15
C ARG A 128 -10.60 17.56 -6.66
N SER A 129 -9.40 17.57 -7.22
CA SER A 129 -9.18 17.36 -8.65
C SER A 129 -9.36 15.91 -9.09
N ALA A 130 -9.46 14.96 -8.15
CA ALA A 130 -9.60 13.53 -8.42
C ALA A 130 -11.05 13.04 -8.29
N ARG A 131 -11.27 11.77 -8.66
CA ARG A 131 -12.51 11.02 -8.40
C ARG A 131 -12.39 10.10 -7.20
N ALA A 132 -11.17 9.63 -6.91
CA ALA A 132 -10.90 8.73 -5.80
C ALA A 132 -9.54 9.04 -5.14
N VAL A 133 -9.45 8.72 -3.83
CA VAL A 133 -8.21 8.72 -3.05
C VAL A 133 -7.96 7.32 -2.52
N VAL A 134 -6.75 6.80 -2.74
CA VAL A 134 -6.33 5.48 -2.26
C VAL A 134 -5.20 5.64 -1.26
N ALA A 135 -5.40 5.16 -0.05
CA ALA A 135 -4.39 5.11 1.00
C ALA A 135 -3.88 3.68 1.20
N THR A 136 -2.69 3.56 1.79
CA THR A 136 -2.14 2.28 2.21
C THR A 136 -1.90 2.26 3.72
N GLY A 137 -2.12 1.10 4.34
CA GLY A 137 -2.09 0.97 5.80
C GLY A 137 -0.74 1.29 6.43
N THR A 138 0.35 1.10 5.71
CA THR A 138 1.69 1.46 6.23
C THR A 138 1.85 2.94 6.58
N HIS A 139 1.09 3.84 5.95
CA HIS A 139 1.10 5.27 6.28
C HIS A 139 0.33 5.60 7.57
N LEU A 140 -0.49 4.67 8.07
CA LEU A 140 -1.19 4.83 9.35
C LEU A 140 -0.33 4.45 10.56
N SER A 141 0.89 3.93 10.33
CA SER A 141 1.80 3.48 11.39
C SER A 141 2.56 4.60 12.10
N ASN A 142 2.64 5.78 11.52
CA ASN A 142 3.34 6.94 12.08
C ASN A 142 2.36 8.11 12.27
N PRO A 143 2.27 8.73 13.46
CA PRO A 143 1.27 9.76 13.75
C PRO A 143 1.28 10.97 12.81
N GLN A 144 2.46 11.39 12.32
CA GLN A 144 2.55 12.56 11.45
C GLN A 144 1.97 12.26 10.06
N VAL A 145 2.39 11.16 9.43
CA VAL A 145 1.88 10.79 8.10
C VAL A 145 0.45 10.25 8.15
N GLU A 146 0.04 9.67 9.28
CA GLU A 146 -1.35 9.35 9.56
C GLU A 146 -2.23 10.60 9.51
N ALA A 147 -1.85 11.67 10.23
CA ALA A 147 -2.60 12.92 10.23
C ALA A 147 -2.77 13.49 8.81
N ALA A 148 -1.70 13.51 8.02
CA ALA A 148 -1.76 13.91 6.61
C ALA A 148 -2.72 13.03 5.80
N THR A 149 -2.64 11.71 5.97
CA THR A 149 -3.51 10.75 5.28
C THR A 149 -4.97 10.94 5.66
N ILE A 150 -5.27 11.08 6.96
CA ILE A 150 -6.64 11.33 7.45
C ILE A 150 -7.17 12.66 6.92
N LYS A 151 -6.34 13.72 6.87
CA LYS A 151 -6.74 15.00 6.26
C LYS A 151 -7.13 14.83 4.80
N ALA A 152 -6.33 14.11 4.01
CA ALA A 152 -6.66 13.85 2.60
C ALA A 152 -7.96 13.06 2.45
N LEU A 153 -8.18 12.03 3.26
CA LEU A 153 -9.40 11.22 3.26
C LEU A 153 -10.63 12.05 3.69
N ASN A 154 -10.53 12.88 4.71
CA ASN A 154 -11.63 13.75 5.12
C ASN A 154 -12.03 14.73 4.02
N ILE A 155 -11.04 15.37 3.35
CA ILE A 155 -11.32 16.26 2.20
C ILE A 155 -12.03 15.48 1.09
N ALA A 156 -11.56 14.26 0.78
CA ALA A 156 -12.18 13.41 -0.23
C ALA A 156 -13.66 13.12 0.12
N ARG A 157 -13.93 12.67 1.33
CA ARG A 157 -15.28 12.33 1.81
C ARG A 157 -16.20 13.55 1.84
N ASP A 158 -15.73 14.68 2.37
CA ASP A 158 -16.51 15.93 2.43
C ASP A 158 -16.91 16.46 1.05
N THR A 159 -16.18 16.06 0.02
CA THR A 159 -16.43 16.44 -1.37
C THR A 159 -17.04 15.33 -2.23
N GLY A 160 -17.38 14.19 -1.60
CA GLY A 160 -18.06 13.08 -2.27
C GLY A 160 -17.17 12.24 -3.19
N LEU A 161 -15.86 12.27 -3.00
CA LEU A 161 -14.93 11.39 -3.70
C LEU A 161 -14.95 9.99 -3.06
N GLN A 162 -14.64 8.97 -3.85
CA GLN A 162 -14.48 7.61 -3.35
C GLN A 162 -13.16 7.46 -2.58
N THR A 163 -13.16 6.63 -1.56
CA THR A 163 -11.96 6.37 -0.75
C THR A 163 -11.68 4.88 -0.68
N ALA A 164 -10.42 4.48 -0.88
CA ALA A 164 -10.01 3.08 -0.83
C ALA A 164 -8.77 2.88 0.05
N LEU A 165 -8.71 1.72 0.69
CA LEU A 165 -7.57 1.25 1.47
C LEU A 165 -7.03 -0.05 0.89
N ASP A 166 -5.74 -0.11 0.60
CA ASP A 166 -4.99 -1.37 0.62
C ASP A 166 -4.38 -1.51 2.02
N ILE A 167 -4.72 -2.58 2.73
CA ILE A 167 -4.27 -2.76 4.13
C ILE A 167 -2.75 -2.80 4.18
N ASP A 168 -2.08 -3.38 3.17
CA ASP A 168 -0.60 -3.39 3.00
C ASP A 168 0.14 -3.48 4.34
N TYR A 169 -0.16 -4.49 5.14
CA TYR A 169 0.45 -4.66 6.43
C TYR A 169 1.89 -5.13 6.31
N ARG A 170 2.79 -4.43 7.00
CA ARG A 170 4.22 -4.76 7.10
C ARG A 170 4.66 -4.61 8.56
N PRO A 171 4.83 -5.70 9.30
CA PRO A 171 5.13 -5.68 10.73
C PRO A 171 6.32 -4.78 11.11
N ASN A 172 7.38 -4.78 10.31
CA ASN A 172 8.55 -3.93 10.54
C ASN A 172 8.21 -2.44 10.47
N LEU A 173 7.37 -2.05 9.51
CA LEU A 173 6.98 -0.65 9.32
C LEU A 173 5.99 -0.17 10.39
N TRP A 174 5.35 -1.11 11.09
CA TRP A 174 4.53 -0.86 12.26
C TRP A 174 5.32 -0.97 13.58
N GLY A 175 6.63 -1.28 13.51
CA GLY A 175 7.49 -1.40 14.70
C GLY A 175 7.19 -2.63 15.57
N VAL A 176 6.49 -3.64 15.04
CA VAL A 176 6.15 -4.88 15.76
C VAL A 176 7.04 -6.07 15.37
N ALA A 177 7.95 -5.87 14.43
CA ALA A 177 9.01 -6.82 14.07
C ALA A 177 10.35 -6.10 13.88
N GLY A 178 11.44 -6.83 14.05
CA GLY A 178 12.80 -6.29 13.93
C GLY A 178 13.21 -6.05 12.48
N HIS A 179 14.30 -5.31 12.28
CA HIS A 179 14.81 -5.05 10.91
C HIS A 179 15.24 -6.32 10.18
N GLY A 180 15.67 -7.37 10.91
CA GLY A 180 16.02 -8.67 10.34
C GLY A 180 14.83 -9.54 9.94
N ASP A 181 13.62 -9.14 10.31
CA ASP A 181 12.38 -9.90 10.07
C ASP A 181 11.55 -9.29 8.93
N GLY A 182 12.21 -8.67 7.96
CA GLY A 182 11.57 -7.99 6.82
C GLY A 182 10.63 -8.88 5.98
N GLU A 183 10.86 -10.19 6.01
CA GLU A 183 10.01 -11.18 5.34
C GLU A 183 8.70 -11.47 6.08
N SER A 184 8.62 -11.17 7.38
CA SER A 184 7.43 -11.45 8.19
C SER A 184 6.22 -10.72 7.63
N ARG A 185 5.14 -11.46 7.39
CA ARG A 185 3.88 -10.93 6.84
C ARG A 185 2.79 -10.85 7.88
N PHE A 186 2.87 -11.70 8.90
CA PHE A 186 1.89 -11.75 9.97
C PHE A 186 2.61 -11.70 11.34
N VAL A 187 2.37 -10.62 12.07
CA VAL A 187 2.70 -10.49 13.49
C VAL A 187 1.49 -9.85 14.15
N GLU A 188 0.81 -10.61 15.00
CA GLU A 188 -0.40 -10.16 15.69
C GLU A 188 -0.06 -9.00 16.65
N SER A 189 -0.92 -7.98 16.65
CA SER A 189 -0.77 -6.81 17.51
C SER A 189 -2.10 -6.09 17.73
N ASP A 190 -2.61 -6.15 18.95
CA ASP A 190 -3.84 -5.44 19.34
C ASP A 190 -3.75 -3.94 19.07
N ALA A 191 -2.56 -3.34 19.26
CA ALA A 191 -2.36 -1.93 19.01
C ALA A 191 -2.52 -1.58 17.52
N VAL A 192 -2.01 -2.43 16.63
CA VAL A 192 -2.18 -2.27 15.17
C VAL A 192 -3.65 -2.47 14.79
N THR A 193 -4.29 -3.51 15.31
CA THR A 193 -5.73 -3.77 15.09
C THR A 193 -6.57 -2.57 15.48
N GLN A 194 -6.41 -2.06 16.70
CA GLN A 194 -7.14 -0.89 17.19
C GLN A 194 -6.89 0.36 16.33
N LYS A 195 -5.63 0.57 15.93
CA LYS A 195 -5.26 1.70 15.07
C LYS A 195 -5.94 1.60 13.71
N LEU A 196 -5.89 0.44 13.05
CA LEU A 196 -6.59 0.22 11.78
C LEU A 196 -8.09 0.43 11.94
N GLN A 197 -8.73 -0.24 12.90
CA GLN A 197 -10.18 -0.14 13.14
C GLN A 197 -10.64 1.30 13.39
N SER A 198 -9.81 2.14 14.01
CA SER A 198 -10.14 3.55 14.23
C SER A 198 -10.27 4.37 12.93
N THR A 199 -9.75 3.88 11.81
CA THR A 199 -9.73 4.58 10.51
C THR A 199 -10.59 3.91 9.44
N LEU A 200 -10.98 2.63 9.60
CA LEU A 200 -11.68 1.88 8.54
C LEU A 200 -13.02 2.49 8.11
N HIS A 201 -13.67 3.27 8.98
CA HIS A 201 -14.91 3.99 8.65
C HIS A 201 -14.72 5.12 7.62
N LEU A 202 -13.48 5.48 7.30
CA LEU A 202 -13.14 6.51 6.31
C LEU A 202 -13.15 5.98 4.88
N PHE A 203 -13.28 4.66 4.66
CA PHE A 203 -13.13 4.04 3.36
C PHE A 203 -14.45 3.48 2.82
N ASP A 204 -14.60 3.54 1.49
CA ASP A 204 -15.69 2.93 0.73
C ASP A 204 -15.30 1.55 0.17
N LEU A 205 -13.99 1.31 0.03
CA LEU A 205 -13.39 0.05 -0.41
C LEU A 205 -12.20 -0.30 0.50
N ILE A 206 -12.16 -1.52 1.02
CA ILE A 206 -11.03 -2.04 1.80
C ILE A 206 -10.58 -3.35 1.16
N VAL A 207 -9.29 -3.40 0.81
CA VAL A 207 -8.66 -4.55 0.13
C VAL A 207 -7.53 -5.07 1.00
N GLY A 208 -7.43 -6.38 1.13
CA GLY A 208 -6.36 -7.04 1.88
C GLY A 208 -6.26 -8.54 1.56
N THR A 209 -5.19 -9.19 1.97
CA THR A 209 -5.11 -10.64 2.03
C THR A 209 -5.89 -11.18 3.23
N GLU A 210 -6.05 -12.49 3.36
CA GLU A 210 -6.67 -13.09 4.54
C GLU A 210 -5.90 -12.68 5.81
N GLU A 211 -4.56 -12.75 5.79
CA GLU A 211 -3.71 -12.37 6.91
C GLU A 211 -3.81 -10.87 7.26
N GLU A 212 -3.93 -10.01 6.25
CA GLU A 212 -4.13 -8.58 6.46
C GLU A 212 -5.50 -8.29 7.10
N PHE A 213 -6.54 -9.03 6.72
CA PHE A 213 -7.83 -8.97 7.40
C PHE A 213 -7.76 -9.53 8.83
N HIS A 214 -6.94 -10.58 9.08
CA HIS A 214 -6.72 -11.08 10.45
C HIS A 214 -6.17 -9.98 11.36
N ILE A 215 -5.20 -9.20 10.87
CA ILE A 215 -4.66 -8.05 11.60
C ILE A 215 -5.73 -6.96 11.79
N ALA A 216 -6.43 -6.57 10.72
CA ALA A 216 -7.43 -5.50 10.79
C ALA A 216 -8.64 -5.89 11.67
N GLY A 217 -9.03 -7.16 11.67
CA GLY A 217 -10.17 -7.68 12.45
C GLY A 217 -9.81 -8.17 13.85
N GLY A 218 -8.52 -8.47 14.11
CA GLY A 218 -8.07 -8.99 15.41
C GLY A 218 -8.49 -10.45 15.66
N SER A 219 -8.58 -11.27 14.62
CA SER A 219 -8.89 -12.71 14.71
C SER A 219 -8.14 -13.46 13.60
N THR A 220 -7.63 -14.65 13.91
CA THR A 220 -7.04 -15.56 12.93
C THR A 220 -8.09 -16.37 12.15
N ASN A 221 -9.36 -16.24 12.50
CA ASN A 221 -10.47 -16.74 11.71
C ASN A 221 -10.90 -15.67 10.70
N THR A 222 -10.78 -15.93 9.40
CA THR A 222 -11.04 -14.95 8.34
C THR A 222 -12.48 -14.40 8.38
N ILE A 223 -13.48 -15.23 8.63
CA ILE A 223 -14.88 -14.79 8.72
C ILE A 223 -15.09 -13.87 9.93
N GLU A 224 -14.56 -14.24 11.09
CA GLU A 224 -14.65 -13.40 12.30
C GLU A 224 -13.92 -12.06 12.08
N ALA A 225 -12.74 -12.09 11.48
CA ALA A 225 -11.97 -10.90 11.16
C ALA A 225 -12.74 -9.96 10.20
N LEU A 226 -13.29 -10.50 9.11
CA LEU A 226 -14.14 -9.74 8.18
C LEU A 226 -15.38 -9.16 8.87
N ARG A 227 -16.02 -9.91 9.78
CA ARG A 227 -17.16 -9.43 10.57
C ARG A 227 -16.76 -8.30 11.52
N ALA A 228 -15.59 -8.38 12.15
CA ALA A 228 -15.08 -7.31 13.00
C ALA A 228 -14.82 -6.03 12.18
N VAL A 229 -14.20 -6.14 11.00
CA VAL A 229 -14.02 -5.03 10.06
C VAL A 229 -15.37 -4.46 9.61
N ARG A 230 -16.33 -5.30 9.24
CA ARG A 230 -17.70 -4.90 8.88
C ARG A 230 -18.41 -4.16 10.02
N GLY A 231 -18.14 -4.54 11.27
CA GLY A 231 -18.73 -3.88 12.46
C GLY A 231 -18.31 -2.42 12.64
N VAL A 232 -17.18 -1.99 12.01
CA VAL A 232 -16.65 -0.63 12.10
C VAL A 232 -16.62 0.09 10.75
N SER A 233 -16.96 -0.59 9.64
CA SER A 233 -16.95 0.00 8.29
C SER A 233 -18.06 -0.56 7.42
N ALA A 234 -18.74 0.33 6.67
CA ALA A 234 -19.71 -0.02 5.65
C ALA A 234 -19.06 -0.26 4.25
N ALA A 235 -17.74 -0.23 4.16
CA ALA A 235 -17.00 -0.39 2.91
C ALA A 235 -17.30 -1.71 2.20
N THR A 236 -17.12 -1.76 0.89
CA THR A 236 -16.92 -3.04 0.19
C THR A 236 -15.61 -3.65 0.66
N LEU A 237 -15.64 -4.90 1.13
CA LEU A 237 -14.45 -5.65 1.56
C LEU A 237 -14.04 -6.59 0.43
N VAL A 238 -12.76 -6.56 0.03
CA VAL A 238 -12.21 -7.46 -0.98
C VAL A 238 -11.04 -8.23 -0.37
N CYS A 239 -11.24 -9.53 -0.20
CA CYS A 239 -10.24 -10.43 0.38
C CYS A 239 -9.48 -11.15 -0.74
N LYS A 240 -8.17 -10.89 -0.85
CA LYS A 240 -7.24 -11.54 -1.78
C LYS A 240 -6.88 -12.91 -1.24
N ARG A 241 -6.96 -13.96 -2.08
CA ARG A 241 -6.76 -15.37 -1.69
C ARG A 241 -5.69 -16.08 -2.53
N GLY A 242 -4.71 -15.32 -3.00
CA GLY A 242 -3.61 -15.85 -3.82
C GLY A 242 -4.13 -16.58 -5.05
N ALA A 243 -3.71 -17.83 -5.24
CA ALA A 243 -4.12 -18.67 -6.38
C ALA A 243 -5.63 -18.94 -6.45
N ALA A 244 -6.36 -18.84 -5.31
CA ALA A 244 -7.81 -18.99 -5.28
C ALA A 244 -8.56 -17.73 -5.76
N GLY A 245 -7.84 -16.66 -6.13
CA GLY A 245 -8.42 -15.42 -6.60
C GLY A 245 -8.78 -14.44 -5.50
N ALA A 246 -9.99 -13.91 -5.49
CA ALA A 246 -10.47 -12.98 -4.49
C ALA A 246 -11.96 -13.19 -4.22
N VAL A 247 -12.45 -12.66 -3.10
CA VAL A 247 -13.86 -12.63 -2.78
C VAL A 247 -14.25 -11.24 -2.27
N ALA A 248 -15.38 -10.73 -2.73
CA ALA A 248 -15.90 -9.43 -2.33
C ALA A 248 -17.18 -9.56 -1.51
N PHE A 249 -17.37 -8.66 -0.55
CA PHE A 249 -18.54 -8.55 0.31
C PHE A 249 -19.00 -7.09 0.32
N THR A 250 -20.21 -6.87 -0.17
CA THR A 250 -20.86 -5.55 -0.23
C THR A 250 -21.88 -5.34 0.91
N SER A 251 -22.21 -6.41 1.61
CA SER A 251 -23.20 -6.43 2.71
C SER A 251 -22.65 -7.21 3.91
N ASP A 252 -23.52 -7.80 4.74
CA ASP A 252 -23.15 -8.63 5.87
C ASP A 252 -22.23 -9.79 5.46
N ILE A 253 -21.33 -10.17 6.36
CA ILE A 253 -20.38 -11.24 6.13
C ILE A 253 -21.05 -12.59 6.45
N PRO A 254 -21.17 -13.50 5.48
CA PRO A 254 -21.80 -14.81 5.65
C PRO A 254 -20.95 -15.75 6.52
N ASP A 255 -21.37 -17.00 6.65
CA ASP A 255 -20.65 -18.03 7.41
C ASP A 255 -19.51 -18.67 6.62
N SER A 256 -19.48 -18.48 5.30
CA SER A 256 -18.44 -19.01 4.40
C SER A 256 -17.95 -17.94 3.43
N LEU A 257 -16.65 -17.95 3.13
CA LEU A 257 -16.06 -17.10 2.06
C LEU A 257 -16.66 -17.41 0.68
N ASP A 258 -17.13 -18.65 0.47
CA ASP A 258 -17.70 -19.09 -0.81
C ASP A 258 -19.08 -18.50 -1.10
N GLU A 259 -19.69 -17.84 -0.12
CA GLU A 259 -20.97 -17.15 -0.27
C GLU A 259 -20.80 -15.67 -0.69
N GLY A 260 -19.57 -15.17 -0.76
CA GLY A 260 -19.26 -13.84 -1.29
C GLY A 260 -19.21 -13.82 -2.83
N GLU A 261 -19.05 -12.63 -3.40
CA GLU A 261 -18.88 -12.46 -4.85
C GLU A 261 -17.44 -12.86 -5.24
N ALA A 262 -17.29 -14.02 -5.88
CA ALA A 262 -15.99 -14.59 -6.20
C ALA A 262 -15.40 -14.04 -7.49
N GLY A 263 -14.13 -13.59 -7.43
CA GLY A 263 -13.26 -13.37 -8.59
C GLY A 263 -12.30 -14.55 -8.71
N PRO A 264 -12.34 -15.37 -9.78
CA PRO A 264 -11.49 -16.56 -9.87
C PRO A 264 -10.01 -16.19 -10.03
N GLY A 265 -9.13 -17.04 -9.50
CA GLY A 265 -7.71 -16.97 -9.79
C GLY A 265 -7.38 -17.45 -11.21
N PHE A 266 -6.21 -17.09 -11.68
CA PHE A 266 -5.69 -17.55 -12.98
C PHE A 266 -4.50 -18.48 -12.76
N PRO A 267 -4.42 -19.63 -13.46
CA PRO A 267 -3.24 -20.47 -13.39
C PRO A 267 -2.07 -19.77 -14.09
N ILE A 268 -1.06 -19.45 -13.32
CA ILE A 268 0.16 -18.78 -13.79
C ILE A 268 1.39 -19.47 -13.19
N GLU A 269 2.52 -19.39 -13.89
CA GLU A 269 3.81 -19.71 -13.32
C GLU A 269 4.28 -18.50 -12.48
N VAL A 270 4.52 -18.72 -11.18
CA VAL A 270 4.93 -17.66 -10.25
C VAL A 270 6.45 -17.57 -10.24
N PHE A 271 7.00 -16.46 -10.72
CA PHE A 271 8.42 -16.16 -10.61
C PHE A 271 8.76 -15.53 -9.25
N ASN A 272 7.94 -14.58 -8.82
CA ASN A 272 7.94 -14.00 -7.48
C ASN A 272 6.58 -13.36 -7.20
N VAL A 273 6.28 -13.11 -5.91
CA VAL A 273 5.00 -12.52 -5.47
C VAL A 273 5.11 -11.03 -5.11
N LEU A 274 6.29 -10.43 -5.30
CA LEU A 274 6.50 -9.01 -4.98
C LEU A 274 5.66 -8.12 -5.90
N GLY A 275 4.93 -7.18 -5.30
CA GLY A 275 4.03 -6.28 -6.04
C GLY A 275 2.74 -6.91 -6.55
N ALA A 276 2.48 -8.20 -6.30
CA ALA A 276 1.24 -8.86 -6.73
C ALA A 276 -0.01 -8.19 -6.11
N GLY A 277 0.07 -7.77 -4.84
CA GLY A 277 -0.99 -7.00 -4.17
C GLY A 277 -1.24 -5.66 -4.85
N ASP A 278 -0.17 -4.93 -5.17
CA ASP A 278 -0.26 -3.63 -5.86
C ASP A 278 -0.83 -3.78 -7.28
N GLY A 279 -0.44 -4.87 -7.97
CA GLY A 279 -0.98 -5.24 -9.29
C GLY A 279 -2.47 -5.56 -9.22
N PHE A 280 -2.88 -6.35 -8.21
CA PHE A 280 -4.30 -6.64 -7.97
C PHE A 280 -5.09 -5.34 -7.71
N MET A 281 -4.60 -4.49 -6.82
CA MET A 281 -5.25 -3.21 -6.51
C MET A 281 -5.36 -2.32 -7.75
N SER A 282 -4.30 -2.26 -8.56
CA SER A 282 -4.32 -1.49 -9.82
C SER A 282 -5.37 -1.97 -10.82
N GLY A 283 -5.58 -3.28 -10.90
CA GLY A 283 -6.59 -3.87 -11.79
C GLY A 283 -8.02 -3.78 -11.26
N LEU A 284 -8.19 -3.63 -9.95
CA LEU A 284 -9.49 -3.51 -9.29
C LEU A 284 -10.05 -2.08 -9.39
N LEU A 285 -9.19 -1.05 -9.33
CA LEU A 285 -9.55 0.36 -9.40
C LEU A 285 -9.89 0.81 -10.82
#